data_f4cb93f26eb2091d4163e4f9a740e494
#
_entry.id   f4cb93f26eb2091d4163e4f9a740e494
#
_cell.length_a   1.000
_cell.length_b   1.000
_cell.length_c   1.000
_cell.angle_alpha   90.00
_cell.angle_beta   90.00
_cell.angle_gamma   90.00
#
_symmetry.space_group_name_H-M   'P 1'
#
loop_
_entity.id
_entity.type
_entity.pdbx_description
1 polymer ?
#
loop_
_entity_poly.entity_id
_entity_poly.type
_entity_poly.pdbx_seq_one_letter_code
_entity_poly.pdbx_strand_id
1 'polypeptide(L)'
;MQQPTAVKYCLSKGISITAYTQFGRASDEDPERIPLKNSTIATIGKKYNKSNAQVIIRWLIQRHVYAIPKTVHPDRMRENLNVFDFELSEEDMETMNNLNMNDRKNDGRFFAQCGLTTKEVWDYEDCERL
;
A
#
# COMPACT_ATOMS: atom_id res chain seq x y z
N MET A 1 -1.13 4.65 -4.51
CA MET A 1 -1.44 5.86 -3.70
C MET A 1 -1.26 5.53 -2.23
N GLN A 2 -0.53 6.36 -1.48
CA GLN A 2 -0.17 6.11 -0.06
C GLN A 2 -1.05 6.86 0.93
N GLN A 3 -1.84 7.83 0.48
CA GLN A 3 -2.82 8.60 1.26
C GLN A 3 -2.26 9.19 2.57
N PRO A 4 -1.12 9.91 2.58
CA PRO A 4 -0.48 10.34 3.84
C PRO A 4 -1.39 11.23 4.69
N THR A 5 -2.15 12.13 4.06
CA THR A 5 -3.08 13.04 4.76
C THR A 5 -4.23 12.27 5.41
N ALA A 6 -4.85 11.33 4.68
CA ALA A 6 -5.94 10.51 5.19
C ALA A 6 -5.45 9.61 6.35
N VAL A 7 -4.26 9.01 6.22
CA VAL A 7 -3.65 8.20 7.29
C VAL A 7 -3.45 9.04 8.53
N LYS A 8 -2.82 10.23 8.41
CA LYS A 8 -2.59 11.14 9.54
C LYS A 8 -3.90 11.55 10.21
N TYR A 9 -4.92 11.90 9.42
CA TYR A 9 -6.23 12.28 9.95
C TYR A 9 -6.89 11.13 10.73
N CYS A 10 -7.00 9.95 10.13
CA CYS A 10 -7.62 8.80 10.78
C CYS A 10 -6.91 8.44 12.10
N LEU A 11 -5.57 8.38 12.09
CA LEU A 11 -4.80 8.10 13.30
C LEU A 11 -5.03 9.16 14.38
N SER A 12 -5.12 10.45 14.02
CA SER A 12 -5.41 11.54 14.99
C SER A 12 -6.79 11.44 15.64
N LYS A 13 -7.70 10.69 15.02
CA LYS A 13 -9.07 10.41 15.52
C LYS A 13 -9.21 9.03 16.16
N GLY A 14 -8.11 8.28 16.30
CA GLY A 14 -8.15 6.91 16.83
C GLY A 14 -8.83 5.91 15.88
N ILE A 15 -8.92 6.22 14.57
CA ILE A 15 -9.51 5.35 13.57
C ILE A 15 -8.45 4.42 13.01
N SER A 16 -8.71 3.11 13.08
CA SER A 16 -7.84 2.08 12.49
C SER A 16 -7.92 2.08 10.97
N ILE A 17 -6.78 1.89 10.31
CA ILE A 17 -6.68 1.88 8.84
C ILE A 17 -6.19 0.52 8.38
N THR A 18 -6.85 -0.04 7.37
CA THR A 18 -6.42 -1.28 6.70
C THR A 18 -6.05 -1.00 5.25
N ALA A 19 -4.88 -1.43 4.83
CA ALA A 19 -4.42 -1.27 3.46
C ALA A 19 -5.20 -2.20 2.52
N TYR A 20 -5.71 -1.64 1.42
CA TYR A 20 -6.37 -2.38 0.36
C TYR A 20 -5.44 -2.55 -0.83
N THR A 21 -5.26 -3.79 -1.31
CA THR A 21 -4.43 -4.11 -2.49
C THR A 21 -2.99 -3.60 -2.34
N GLN A 22 -2.38 -3.76 -1.17
CA GLN A 22 -1.07 -3.22 -0.81
C GLN A 22 0.07 -3.67 -1.74
N PHE A 23 -0.07 -4.80 -2.39
CA PHE A 23 0.92 -5.33 -3.35
C PHE A 23 0.71 -4.83 -4.78
N GLY A 24 -0.29 -3.98 -5.02
CA GLY A 24 -0.67 -3.52 -6.34
C GLY A 24 -1.40 -4.59 -7.16
N ARG A 25 -1.71 -4.25 -8.40
CA ARG A 25 -2.30 -5.18 -9.38
C ARG A 25 -1.22 -5.65 -10.34
N ALA A 26 -1.21 -6.94 -10.65
CA ALA A 26 -0.27 -7.54 -11.61
C ALA A 26 -0.49 -7.08 -13.07
N SER A 27 -1.55 -6.32 -13.34
CA SER A 27 -1.96 -5.86 -14.68
C SER A 27 -1.26 -4.57 -15.14
N ASP A 28 -0.39 -3.96 -14.32
CA ASP A 28 0.43 -2.84 -14.79
C ASP A 28 1.49 -3.34 -15.77
N GLU A 29 1.64 -2.65 -16.89
CA GLU A 29 2.64 -2.96 -17.92
C GLU A 29 4.06 -2.63 -17.44
N ASP A 30 4.20 -1.56 -16.64
CA ASP A 30 5.47 -1.14 -16.05
C ASP A 30 5.71 -1.87 -14.72
N PRO A 31 6.73 -2.74 -14.63
CA PRO A 31 7.07 -3.46 -13.39
C PRO A 31 7.38 -2.54 -12.20
N GLU A 32 7.96 -1.34 -12.45
CA GLU A 32 8.30 -0.39 -11.38
C GLU A 32 7.05 0.20 -10.70
N ARG A 33 5.89 0.15 -11.37
CA ARG A 33 4.60 0.56 -10.81
C ARG A 33 3.93 -0.54 -9.99
N ILE A 34 4.46 -1.76 -10.03
CA ILE A 34 3.99 -2.88 -9.24
C ILE A 34 4.87 -3.00 -8.00
N PRO A 35 4.36 -2.72 -6.78
CA PRO A 35 5.19 -2.73 -5.57
C PRO A 35 6.00 -4.02 -5.37
N LEU A 36 5.43 -5.18 -5.69
CA LEU A 36 6.12 -6.47 -5.59
C LEU A 36 7.31 -6.62 -6.57
N LYS A 37 7.37 -5.82 -7.64
CA LYS A 37 8.42 -5.91 -8.67
C LYS A 37 9.34 -4.69 -8.67
N ASN A 38 9.04 -3.68 -7.87
CA ASN A 38 9.76 -2.42 -7.83
C ASN A 38 11.21 -2.62 -7.37
N SER A 39 12.15 -2.07 -8.13
CA SER A 39 13.59 -2.26 -7.93
C SER A 39 14.10 -1.55 -6.67
N THR A 40 13.54 -0.39 -6.33
CA THR A 40 13.89 0.34 -5.10
C THR A 40 13.50 -0.47 -3.86
N ILE A 41 12.31 -1.05 -3.85
CA ILE A 41 11.84 -1.91 -2.76
C ILE A 41 12.74 -3.16 -2.64
N ALA A 42 13.14 -3.74 -3.79
CA ALA A 42 14.06 -4.87 -3.80
C ALA A 42 15.45 -4.50 -3.22
N THR A 43 15.92 -3.28 -3.47
CA THR A 43 17.18 -2.79 -2.91
C THR A 43 17.10 -2.65 -1.39
N ILE A 44 16.00 -2.11 -0.87
CA ILE A 44 15.72 -2.06 0.58
C ILE A 44 15.67 -3.49 1.14
N GLY A 45 14.93 -4.39 0.49
CA GLY A 45 14.80 -5.79 0.92
C GLY A 45 16.16 -6.50 1.09
N LYS A 46 17.11 -6.26 0.19
CA LYS A 46 18.46 -6.82 0.27
C LYS A 46 19.21 -6.41 1.54
N LYS A 47 19.02 -5.15 2.03
CA LYS A 47 19.66 -4.68 3.28
C LYS A 47 19.25 -5.54 4.48
N TYR A 48 18.01 -6.00 4.50
CA TYR A 48 17.40 -6.74 5.61
C TYR A 48 17.29 -8.26 5.35
N ASN A 49 17.74 -8.74 4.19
CA ASN A 49 17.52 -10.11 3.71
C ASN A 49 16.01 -10.47 3.70
N LYS A 50 15.19 -9.56 3.17
CA LYS A 50 13.73 -9.67 3.10
C LYS A 50 13.23 -9.49 1.67
N SER A 51 12.08 -10.09 1.37
CA SER A 51 11.40 -9.90 0.08
C SER A 51 10.69 -8.55 0.00
N ASN A 52 10.33 -8.13 -1.23
CA ASN A 52 9.52 -6.93 -1.44
C ASN A 52 8.19 -6.99 -0.66
N ALA A 53 7.56 -8.17 -0.57
CA ALA A 53 6.33 -8.35 0.19
C ALA A 53 6.54 -8.03 1.67
N GLN A 54 7.60 -8.54 2.27
CA GLN A 54 7.93 -8.30 3.67
C GLN A 54 8.26 -6.82 3.93
N VAL A 55 9.03 -6.18 3.05
CA VAL A 55 9.33 -4.74 3.15
C VAL A 55 8.05 -3.91 3.13
N ILE A 56 7.13 -4.19 2.19
CA ILE A 56 5.85 -3.48 2.08
C ILE A 56 5.00 -3.66 3.34
N ILE A 57 4.89 -4.89 3.85
CA ILE A 57 4.12 -5.17 5.06
C ILE A 57 4.75 -4.44 6.26
N ARG A 58 6.07 -4.52 6.43
CA ARG A 58 6.77 -3.84 7.53
C ARG A 58 6.61 -2.32 7.48
N TRP A 59 6.72 -1.73 6.28
CA TRP A 59 6.49 -0.31 6.06
C TRP A 59 5.05 0.11 6.46
N LEU A 60 4.03 -0.69 6.11
CA LEU A 60 2.65 -0.43 6.54
C LEU A 60 2.51 -0.49 8.06
N ILE A 61 3.07 -1.51 8.72
CA ILE A 61 3.04 -1.67 10.17
C ILE A 61 3.68 -0.46 10.87
N GLN A 62 4.84 0.00 10.40
CA GLN A 62 5.53 1.16 10.97
C GLN A 62 4.76 2.48 10.77
N ARG A 63 3.82 2.51 9.82
CA ARG A 63 2.87 3.61 9.62
C ARG A 63 1.56 3.43 10.38
N HIS A 64 1.45 2.43 11.26
CA HIS A 64 0.22 2.07 11.96
C HIS A 64 -0.95 1.72 11.04
N VAL A 65 -0.66 1.12 9.88
CA VAL A 65 -1.63 0.65 8.90
C VAL A 65 -1.64 -0.87 8.89
N TYR A 66 -2.81 -1.48 9.06
CA TYR A 66 -2.96 -2.93 9.03
C TYR A 66 -2.81 -3.46 7.60
N ALA A 67 -2.05 -4.55 7.45
CA ALA A 67 -1.88 -5.24 6.18
C ALA A 67 -2.73 -6.52 6.14
N ILE A 68 -3.42 -6.75 5.02
CA ILE A 68 -4.22 -7.96 4.77
C ILE A 68 -3.78 -8.65 3.47
N PRO A 69 -2.55 -9.18 3.42
CA PRO A 69 -2.03 -9.81 2.21
C PRO A 69 -2.78 -11.10 1.88
N LYS A 70 -3.30 -11.21 0.65
CA LYS A 70 -3.96 -12.43 0.16
C LYS A 70 -2.94 -13.37 -0.45
N THR A 71 -2.90 -14.60 0.03
CA THR A 71 -2.17 -15.70 -0.60
C THR A 71 -2.85 -17.03 -0.31
N VAL A 72 -2.63 -18.03 -1.19
CA VAL A 72 -3.05 -19.43 -1.00
C VAL A 72 -1.83 -20.36 -0.83
N HIS A 73 -0.61 -19.82 -0.91
CA HIS A 73 0.63 -20.56 -0.79
C HIS A 73 1.11 -20.55 0.67
N PRO A 74 1.26 -21.71 1.33
CA PRO A 74 1.68 -21.78 2.74
C PRO A 74 3.01 -21.08 3.04
N ASP A 75 3.98 -21.19 2.13
CA ASP A 75 5.29 -20.54 2.32
C ASP A 75 5.20 -19.02 2.30
N ARG A 76 4.38 -18.45 1.40
CA ARG A 76 4.11 -17.02 1.38
C ARG A 76 3.31 -16.55 2.60
N MET A 77 2.46 -17.42 3.19
CA MET A 77 1.79 -17.10 4.46
C MET A 77 2.81 -16.94 5.58
N ARG A 78 3.78 -17.87 5.70
CA ARG A 78 4.86 -17.79 6.68
C ARG A 78 5.74 -16.57 6.44
N GLU A 79 6.11 -16.32 5.19
CA GLU A 79 6.88 -15.15 4.77
C GLU A 79 6.19 -13.84 5.18
N ASN A 80 4.90 -13.68 4.89
CA ASN A 80 4.12 -12.49 5.23
C ASN A 80 4.00 -12.26 6.76
N LEU A 81 4.07 -13.31 7.57
CA LEU A 81 4.08 -13.22 9.03
C LEU A 81 5.48 -12.89 9.59
N ASN A 82 6.54 -13.23 8.87
CA ASN A 82 7.93 -13.03 9.30
C ASN A 82 8.41 -11.60 9.00
N VAL A 83 7.73 -10.62 9.61
CA VAL A 83 7.96 -9.18 9.41
C VAL A 83 8.18 -8.41 10.70
N PHE A 84 8.25 -9.12 11.84
CA PHE A 84 8.43 -8.53 13.17
C PHE A 84 9.86 -8.66 13.69
N ASP A 85 10.73 -9.33 12.96
CA ASP A 85 12.14 -9.61 13.28
C ASP A 85 13.10 -8.56 12.69
N PHE A 86 12.60 -7.52 12.03
CA PHE A 86 13.39 -6.40 11.50
C PHE A 86 12.57 -5.11 11.53
N GLU A 87 13.27 -3.99 11.38
CA GLU A 87 12.69 -2.66 11.33
C GLU A 87 13.35 -1.85 10.21
N LEU A 88 12.54 -1.15 9.42
CA LEU A 88 13.05 -0.23 8.38
C LEU A 88 13.60 1.03 9.06
N SER A 89 14.78 1.46 8.62
CA SER A 89 15.35 2.74 9.07
C SER A 89 14.50 3.93 8.63
N GLU A 90 14.69 5.08 9.26
CA GLU A 90 14.01 6.33 8.85
C GLU A 90 14.27 6.67 7.39
N GLU A 91 15.52 6.47 6.91
CA GLU A 91 15.90 6.69 5.51
C GLU A 91 15.13 5.75 4.55
N ASP A 92 15.00 4.46 4.91
CA ASP A 92 14.27 3.51 4.10
C ASP A 92 12.76 3.78 4.15
N MET A 93 12.22 4.21 5.28
CA MET A 93 10.83 4.68 5.41
C MET A 93 10.56 5.90 4.51
N GLU A 94 11.46 6.87 4.49
CA GLU A 94 11.35 8.04 3.62
C GLU A 94 11.45 7.64 2.14
N THR A 95 12.38 6.76 1.79
CA THR A 95 12.50 6.22 0.44
C THR A 95 11.21 5.55 -0.01
N MET A 96 10.59 4.72 0.84
CA MET A 96 9.28 4.10 0.57
C MET A 96 8.17 5.15 0.40
N ASN A 97 8.16 6.20 1.21
CA ASN A 97 7.17 7.28 1.11
C ASN A 97 7.32 8.06 -0.21
N ASN A 98 8.54 8.24 -0.71
CA ASN A 98 8.83 8.94 -1.95
C ASN A 98 8.45 8.15 -3.22
N LEU A 99 8.14 6.84 -3.11
CA LEU A 99 7.59 6.03 -4.19
C LEU A 99 6.11 6.34 -4.50
N ASN A 100 5.52 7.36 -3.85
CA ASN A 100 4.13 7.72 -4.06
C ASN A 100 3.92 8.40 -5.43
N MET A 101 3.25 7.73 -6.34
CA MET A 101 2.91 8.25 -7.67
C MET A 101 1.55 8.97 -7.72
N ASN A 102 0.84 9.12 -6.59
CA ASN A 102 -0.54 9.63 -6.53
C ASN A 102 -1.51 8.96 -7.53
N ASP A 103 -1.21 7.73 -7.90
CA ASP A 103 -1.98 6.95 -8.87
C ASP A 103 -3.09 6.17 -8.15
N ARG A 104 -4.33 6.56 -8.37
CA ARG A 104 -5.51 5.89 -7.80
C ARG A 104 -5.91 4.71 -8.69
N LYS A 105 -5.59 3.50 -8.25
CA LYS A 105 -5.92 2.26 -8.98
C LYS A 105 -7.42 1.90 -8.96
N ASN A 106 -8.16 2.33 -7.95
CA ASN A 106 -9.60 2.15 -7.81
C ASN A 106 -10.26 3.52 -7.79
N ASP A 107 -10.57 4.05 -8.95
CA ASP A 107 -11.20 5.37 -9.14
C ASP A 107 -12.73 5.31 -9.26
N GLY A 108 -13.31 4.14 -9.06
CA GLY A 108 -14.76 3.94 -9.16
C GLY A 108 -15.30 3.73 -10.57
N ARG A 109 -14.45 3.78 -11.61
CA ARG A 109 -14.90 3.57 -13.01
C ARG A 109 -15.65 2.26 -13.23
N PHE A 110 -15.38 1.24 -12.40
CA PHE A 110 -16.14 -0.01 -12.44
C PHE A 110 -17.63 0.22 -12.24
N PHE A 111 -18.03 1.16 -11.39
CA PHE A 111 -19.42 1.47 -11.11
C PHE A 111 -20.12 2.26 -12.24
N ALA A 112 -19.35 2.90 -13.14
CA ALA A 112 -19.88 3.52 -14.34
C ALA A 112 -20.56 2.50 -15.27
N GLN A 113 -20.11 1.24 -15.27
CA GLN A 113 -20.73 0.14 -16.00
C GLN A 113 -22.13 -0.22 -15.42
N CYS A 114 -22.39 0.14 -14.17
CA CYS A 114 -23.69 -0.02 -13.51
C CYS A 114 -24.56 1.25 -13.61
N GLY A 115 -24.15 2.24 -14.42
CA GLY A 115 -24.89 3.51 -14.60
C GLY A 115 -24.69 4.52 -13.46
N LEU A 116 -23.76 4.25 -12.53
CA LEU A 116 -23.42 5.17 -11.44
C LEU A 116 -22.21 6.04 -11.82
N THR A 117 -22.27 7.32 -11.50
CA THR A 117 -21.11 8.22 -11.63
C THR A 117 -20.14 8.00 -10.47
N THR A 118 -18.86 8.34 -10.70
CA THR A 118 -17.84 8.30 -9.62
C THR A 118 -18.23 9.23 -8.45
N LYS A 119 -18.94 10.32 -8.72
CA LYS A 119 -19.45 11.23 -7.71
C LYS A 119 -20.52 10.55 -6.82
N GLU A 120 -21.47 9.82 -7.41
CA GLU A 120 -22.50 9.10 -6.65
C GLU A 120 -21.96 7.97 -5.79
N VAL A 121 -20.83 7.37 -6.19
CA VAL A 121 -20.20 6.26 -5.45
C VAL A 121 -19.30 6.75 -4.32
N TRP A 122 -18.60 7.89 -4.50
CA TRP A 122 -17.51 8.30 -3.61
C TRP A 122 -17.71 9.67 -2.95
N ASP A 123 -18.81 10.39 -3.28
CA ASP A 123 -19.05 11.74 -2.77
C ASP A 123 -17.82 12.67 -2.91
N TYR A 124 -17.32 12.77 -4.14
CA TYR A 124 -15.99 13.29 -4.48
C TYR A 124 -15.74 14.76 -4.09
N GLU A 125 -16.79 15.54 -3.85
CA GLU A 125 -16.66 16.96 -3.51
C GLU A 125 -16.03 17.20 -2.13
N ASP A 126 -16.13 16.21 -1.23
CA ASP A 126 -15.57 16.33 0.12
C ASP A 126 -14.16 15.75 0.24
N CYS A 127 -13.69 14.93 -0.72
CA CYS A 127 -12.37 14.32 -0.67
C CYS A 127 -11.21 15.23 -1.09
N GLU A 128 -11.48 16.35 -1.78
CA GLU A 128 -10.46 17.33 -2.14
C GLU A 128 -10.08 18.28 -0.99
N ARG A 129 -10.84 18.27 0.11
CA ARG A 129 -10.61 19.13 1.28
C ARG A 129 -9.92 18.44 2.46
N LEU A 130 -9.58 17.16 2.32
CA LEU A 130 -8.82 16.40 3.31
C LEU A 130 -7.40 16.14 2.80
#